data_1f3f975a25969ea440ff553c6cb74bd0
#
_entry.id   1f3f975a25969ea440ff553c6cb74bd0
#
_cell.length_a   1.000
_cell.length_b   1.000
_cell.length_c   1.000
_cell.angle_alpha   90.00
_cell.angle_beta   90.00
_cell.angle_gamma   90.00
#
_symmetry.space_group_name_H-M   'P 1'
#
loop_
_entity.id
_entity.type
_entity.pdbx_description
1 polymer ?
#
loop_
_entity_poly.entity_id
_entity_poly.type
_entity_poly.pdbx_seq_one_letter_code
_entity_poly.pdbx_strand_id
1 'polypeptide(L)'
;AGGGTALLPRKPTLILWPEGAIDALVEIDPSALARIAGSIGRGDLLLAGGTGVSRNRDGAGNMGARYANSLFAIAGDGRIVARFDKAHLVPLGEYVPLRDWLEPLGIARLVPGDFDFAAGPGPRTLMLPGFTSVSPMICYEIAFPQAVADRGNRPGWIANVSNDAWFGAWGPPQHLAQSRLRAIEERLPVARATPTGISAVVDGFGRVRSSLAQGEIGTIVTSLPPPQPESLFARLGLYPVAVLALLLALAGWLVEQHRPPPPPRTMRTITA
;
A
#
# COMPACT_ATOMS: atom_id res chain seq x y z
N ALA A 1 -42.36 -20.97 -31.55
CA ALA A 1 -42.06 -20.73 -30.16
C ALA A 1 -40.53 -20.68 -29.99
N GLY A 2 -39.93 -19.48 -30.09
CA GLY A 2 -38.49 -19.27 -29.87
C GLY A 2 -38.25 -19.07 -28.38
N GLY A 3 -37.71 -20.09 -27.71
CA GLY A 3 -37.20 -19.99 -26.37
C GLY A 3 -35.89 -19.17 -26.36
N GLY A 4 -36.00 -17.86 -26.21
CA GLY A 4 -34.87 -17.03 -25.93
C GLY A 4 -34.31 -17.37 -24.56
N THR A 5 -33.12 -17.96 -24.50
CA THR A 5 -32.37 -18.15 -23.27
C THR A 5 -32.00 -16.73 -22.76
N ALA A 6 -32.77 -16.25 -21.79
CA ALA A 6 -32.41 -14.99 -21.12
C ALA A 6 -31.07 -15.23 -20.41
N LEU A 7 -30.00 -14.70 -20.95
CA LEU A 7 -28.71 -14.68 -20.25
C LEU A 7 -28.91 -13.93 -18.92
N LEU A 8 -28.61 -14.59 -17.83
CA LEU A 8 -28.62 -13.94 -16.51
C LEU A 8 -27.73 -12.70 -16.57
N PRO A 9 -28.16 -11.57 -16.02
CA PRO A 9 -27.35 -10.36 -16.03
C PRO A 9 -26.00 -10.66 -15.35
N ARG A 10 -24.92 -10.33 -16.04
CA ARG A 10 -23.55 -10.47 -15.51
C ARG A 10 -23.44 -9.65 -14.21
N LYS A 11 -22.94 -10.28 -13.15
CA LYS A 11 -22.67 -9.54 -11.90
C LYS A 11 -21.56 -8.51 -12.13
N PRO A 12 -21.69 -7.30 -11.55
CA PRO A 12 -20.63 -6.33 -11.57
C PRO A 12 -19.31 -6.91 -11.04
N THR A 13 -18.21 -6.56 -11.70
CA THR A 13 -16.87 -7.08 -11.38
C THR A 13 -15.99 -5.93 -10.92
N LEU A 14 -15.27 -6.13 -9.82
CA LEU A 14 -14.21 -5.25 -9.39
C LEU A 14 -12.88 -5.76 -9.99
N ILE A 15 -12.22 -4.90 -10.74
CA ILE A 15 -10.98 -5.21 -11.45
C ILE A 15 -9.85 -4.47 -10.73
N LEU A 16 -8.72 -5.13 -10.50
CA LEU A 16 -7.55 -4.53 -9.87
C LEU A 16 -6.35 -4.62 -10.82
N TRP A 17 -5.82 -3.47 -11.24
CA TRP A 17 -4.60 -3.35 -12.02
C TRP A 17 -3.43 -2.90 -11.14
N PRO A 18 -2.18 -3.25 -11.49
CA PRO A 18 -0.99 -2.91 -10.73
C PRO A 18 -0.71 -1.40 -10.59
N GLU A 19 0.29 -1.08 -9.76
CA GLU A 19 0.92 0.25 -9.71
C GLU A 19 1.54 0.60 -11.08
N GLY A 20 1.32 1.84 -11.54
CA GLY A 20 1.84 2.32 -12.81
C GLY A 20 1.24 1.63 -14.04
N ALA A 21 0.11 0.96 -13.92
CA ALA A 21 -0.56 0.31 -15.04
C ALA A 21 -1.17 1.30 -16.04
N ILE A 22 -1.42 2.52 -15.60
CA ILE A 22 -1.88 3.63 -16.44
C ILE A 22 -0.70 4.58 -16.66
N ASP A 23 -0.25 4.67 -17.90
CA ASP A 23 0.85 5.55 -18.35
C ASP A 23 0.39 6.96 -18.78
N ALA A 24 -0.94 7.17 -18.85
CA ALA A 24 -1.55 8.45 -19.23
C ALA A 24 -2.03 9.22 -18.00
N LEU A 25 -2.07 10.55 -18.11
CA LEU A 25 -2.66 11.43 -17.11
C LEU A 25 -4.19 11.47 -17.28
N VAL A 26 -4.90 10.46 -16.77
CA VAL A 26 -6.34 10.24 -17.00
C VAL A 26 -7.23 11.40 -16.56
N GLU A 27 -6.77 12.26 -15.67
CA GLU A 27 -7.53 13.43 -15.20
C GLU A 27 -7.54 14.58 -16.24
N ILE A 28 -6.61 14.56 -17.18
CA ILE A 28 -6.48 15.59 -18.22
C ILE A 28 -6.46 15.02 -19.64
N ASP A 29 -6.49 13.68 -19.80
CA ASP A 29 -6.61 12.99 -21.08
C ASP A 29 -7.93 12.20 -21.17
N PRO A 30 -9.02 12.83 -21.65
CA PRO A 30 -10.31 12.15 -21.81
C PRO A 30 -10.25 10.96 -22.77
N SER A 31 -9.31 10.97 -23.73
CA SER A 31 -9.18 9.88 -24.72
C SER A 31 -8.62 8.61 -24.07
N ALA A 32 -7.63 8.74 -23.20
CA ALA A 32 -7.09 7.64 -22.40
C ALA A 32 -8.17 7.07 -21.47
N LEU A 33 -8.90 7.95 -20.79
CA LEU A 33 -9.99 7.55 -19.90
C LEU A 33 -11.09 6.79 -20.64
N ALA A 34 -11.47 7.26 -21.83
CA ALA A 34 -12.47 6.57 -22.68
C ALA A 34 -11.99 5.18 -23.14
N ARG A 35 -10.69 5.03 -23.52
CA ARG A 35 -10.12 3.72 -23.87
C ARG A 35 -10.17 2.74 -22.69
N ILE A 36 -9.79 3.21 -21.49
CA ILE A 36 -9.84 2.39 -20.26
C ILE A 36 -11.28 1.98 -19.96
N ALA A 37 -12.22 2.91 -19.96
CA ALA A 37 -13.64 2.64 -19.73
C ALA A 37 -14.22 1.66 -20.75
N GLY A 38 -13.79 1.75 -22.03
CA GLY A 38 -14.19 0.83 -23.08
C GLY A 38 -13.68 -0.62 -22.89
N SER A 39 -12.67 -0.83 -22.02
CA SER A 39 -12.13 -2.16 -21.73
C SER A 39 -12.84 -2.87 -20.57
N ILE A 40 -13.71 -2.18 -19.85
CA ILE A 40 -14.46 -2.72 -18.68
C ILE A 40 -15.97 -2.68 -18.98
N GLY A 41 -16.74 -3.55 -18.32
CA GLY A 41 -18.20 -3.63 -18.53
C GLY A 41 -18.96 -2.50 -17.84
N ARG A 42 -20.15 -2.21 -18.37
CA ARG A 42 -21.07 -1.32 -17.65
C ARG A 42 -21.40 -1.92 -16.27
N GLY A 43 -21.27 -1.13 -15.22
CA GLY A 43 -21.44 -1.57 -13.84
C GLY A 43 -20.18 -2.16 -13.19
N ASP A 44 -19.12 -2.44 -13.97
CA ASP A 44 -17.82 -2.81 -13.41
C ASP A 44 -17.09 -1.58 -12.85
N LEU A 45 -16.12 -1.84 -12.00
CA LEU A 45 -15.25 -0.83 -11.43
C LEU A 45 -13.79 -1.28 -11.53
N LEU A 46 -12.93 -0.42 -12.04
CA LEU A 46 -11.49 -0.64 -12.12
C LEU A 46 -10.78 0.17 -11.04
N LEU A 47 -9.94 -0.51 -10.25
CA LEU A 47 -8.92 0.12 -9.44
C LEU A 47 -7.58 -0.03 -10.15
N ALA A 48 -6.92 1.07 -10.52
CA ALA A 48 -5.66 1.03 -11.28
C ALA A 48 -4.68 2.11 -10.83
N GLY A 49 -3.40 1.72 -10.72
CA GLY A 49 -2.31 2.63 -10.39
C GLY A 49 -1.88 3.47 -11.59
N GLY A 50 -1.60 4.74 -11.36
CA GLY A 50 -1.12 5.67 -12.37
C GLY A 50 -0.62 6.98 -11.76
N THR A 51 -0.21 7.93 -12.58
CA THR A 51 0.21 9.26 -12.13
C THR A 51 -0.99 10.18 -12.05
N GLY A 52 -1.26 10.69 -10.84
CA GLY A 52 -2.26 11.71 -10.59
C GLY A 52 -1.70 13.11 -10.75
N VAL A 53 -2.51 14.04 -11.25
CA VAL A 53 -2.14 15.44 -11.37
C VAL A 53 -3.12 16.32 -10.63
N SER A 54 -2.60 17.30 -9.90
CA SER A 54 -3.39 18.35 -9.27
C SER A 54 -2.77 19.71 -9.58
N ARG A 55 -3.62 20.71 -9.77
CA ARG A 55 -3.19 22.09 -9.97
C ARG A 55 -3.31 22.81 -8.65
N ASN A 56 -2.20 23.31 -8.13
CA ASN A 56 -2.17 24.14 -6.94
C ASN A 56 -1.55 25.49 -7.27
N ARG A 57 -1.97 26.53 -6.55
CA ARG A 57 -1.24 27.79 -6.52
C ARG A 57 -0.06 27.65 -5.55
N ASP A 58 1.13 28.04 -5.98
CA ASP A 58 2.26 28.17 -5.08
C ASP A 58 2.07 29.37 -4.13
N GLY A 59 2.97 29.53 -3.14
CA GLY A 59 2.92 30.67 -2.21
C GLY A 59 3.07 32.03 -2.88
N ALA A 60 3.52 32.09 -4.14
CA ALA A 60 3.63 33.30 -4.95
C ALA A 60 2.41 33.52 -5.86
N GLY A 61 1.41 32.62 -5.82
CA GLY A 61 0.17 32.70 -6.60
C GLY A 61 0.24 32.11 -8.01
N ASN A 62 1.38 31.52 -8.42
CA ASN A 62 1.51 30.87 -9.71
C ASN A 62 0.85 29.51 -9.71
N MET A 63 0.23 29.12 -10.85
CA MET A 63 -0.37 27.81 -11.02
C MET A 63 0.72 26.79 -11.36
N GLY A 64 0.98 25.87 -10.41
CA GLY A 64 1.88 24.73 -10.60
C GLY A 64 1.14 23.41 -10.72
N ALA A 65 1.68 22.46 -11.47
CA ALA A 65 1.22 21.07 -11.46
C ALA A 65 1.96 20.30 -10.36
N ARG A 66 1.21 19.55 -9.55
CA ARG A 66 1.76 18.58 -8.59
C ARG A 66 1.38 17.18 -9.04
N TYR A 67 2.34 16.31 -9.08
CA TYR A 67 2.16 14.91 -9.46
C TYR A 67 2.18 14.03 -8.21
N ALA A 68 1.39 12.97 -8.22
CA ALA A 68 1.35 11.98 -7.16
C ALA A 68 1.31 10.57 -7.75
N ASN A 69 1.90 9.60 -7.06
CA ASN A 69 1.66 8.20 -7.35
C ASN A 69 0.26 7.86 -6.83
N SER A 70 -0.66 7.51 -7.70
CA SER A 70 -2.10 7.47 -7.38
C SER A 70 -2.75 6.15 -7.76
N LEU A 71 -3.78 5.78 -7.01
CA LEU A 71 -4.74 4.74 -7.36
C LEU A 71 -6.06 5.40 -7.73
N PHE A 72 -6.55 5.12 -8.93
CA PHE A 72 -7.84 5.60 -9.43
C PHE A 72 -8.89 4.51 -9.36
N ALA A 73 -10.10 4.89 -8.95
CA ALA A 73 -11.30 4.07 -9.13
C ALA A 73 -12.07 4.61 -10.34
N ILE A 74 -12.14 3.83 -11.41
CA ILE A 74 -12.74 4.22 -12.70
C ILE A 74 -13.95 3.34 -12.96
N ALA A 75 -15.12 3.96 -13.14
CA ALA A 75 -16.35 3.27 -13.48
C ALA A 75 -16.42 2.97 -14.99
N GLY A 76 -17.22 1.98 -15.37
CA GLY A 76 -17.41 1.58 -16.77
C GLY A 76 -18.06 2.62 -17.68
N ASP A 77 -18.50 3.75 -17.13
CA ASP A 77 -18.95 4.94 -17.86
C ASP A 77 -17.84 5.98 -18.08
N GLY A 78 -16.63 5.71 -17.62
CA GLY A 78 -15.47 6.60 -17.75
C GLY A 78 -15.33 7.64 -16.65
N ARG A 79 -16.16 7.62 -15.60
CA ARG A 79 -16.00 8.54 -14.47
C ARG A 79 -14.94 8.03 -13.50
N ILE A 80 -14.05 8.91 -13.07
CA ILE A 80 -13.18 8.69 -11.90
C ILE A 80 -14.05 8.93 -10.66
N VAL A 81 -14.40 7.85 -9.96
CA VAL A 81 -15.30 7.91 -8.79
C VAL A 81 -14.55 8.07 -7.48
N ALA A 82 -13.26 7.73 -7.43
CA ALA A 82 -12.37 7.98 -6.31
C ALA A 82 -10.92 8.02 -6.76
N ARG A 83 -10.08 8.70 -5.98
CA ARG A 83 -8.63 8.74 -6.12
C ARG A 83 -7.98 8.67 -4.74
N PHE A 84 -6.87 7.95 -4.66
CA PHE A 84 -5.99 7.91 -3.50
C PHE A 84 -4.57 8.24 -3.95
N ASP A 85 -3.90 9.11 -3.24
CA ASP A 85 -2.51 9.47 -3.47
C ASP A 85 -1.63 8.84 -2.40
N LYS A 86 -0.55 8.19 -2.83
CA LYS A 86 0.42 7.53 -1.97
C LYS A 86 0.97 8.49 -0.92
N ALA A 87 0.89 8.09 0.35
CA ALA A 87 1.34 8.92 1.46
C ALA A 87 2.80 8.63 1.86
N HIS A 88 3.18 7.34 1.91
CA HIS A 88 4.53 6.92 2.21
C HIS A 88 5.35 6.76 0.94
N LEU A 89 5.99 7.85 0.52
CA LEU A 89 6.85 7.86 -0.66
C LEU A 89 8.19 7.17 -0.39
N VAL A 90 8.74 6.54 -1.44
CA VAL A 90 10.06 5.89 -1.38
C VAL A 90 11.16 6.96 -1.49
N PRO A 91 12.00 7.11 -0.45
CA PRO A 91 13.13 8.04 -0.50
C PRO A 91 14.09 7.70 -1.65
N LEU A 92 14.60 8.71 -2.35
CA LEU A 92 15.46 8.61 -3.52
C LEU A 92 14.84 7.90 -4.74
N GLY A 93 13.66 7.35 -4.58
CA GLY A 93 12.86 6.77 -5.67
C GLY A 93 11.79 7.73 -6.17
N GLU A 94 10.94 8.19 -5.28
CA GLU A 94 9.79 9.02 -5.60
C GLU A 94 10.00 10.49 -5.23
N TYR A 95 10.93 10.78 -4.32
CA TYR A 95 11.37 12.13 -3.95
C TYR A 95 12.81 12.11 -3.46
N VAL A 96 13.48 13.25 -3.49
CA VAL A 96 14.83 13.43 -2.92
C VAL A 96 14.71 14.10 -1.54
N PRO A 97 14.96 13.35 -0.44
CA PRO A 97 14.97 13.96 0.89
C PRO A 97 16.11 14.99 0.99
N LEU A 98 15.89 16.08 1.73
CA LEU A 98 16.90 17.12 1.92
C LEU A 98 17.60 17.54 0.62
N ARG A 99 16.83 17.72 -0.46
CA ARG A 99 17.32 18.01 -1.82
C ARG A 99 18.40 19.09 -1.84
N ASP A 100 18.17 20.22 -1.15
CA ASP A 100 19.09 21.37 -1.13
C ASP A 100 20.48 21.02 -0.58
N TRP A 101 20.58 19.95 0.21
CA TRP A 101 21.85 19.46 0.80
C TRP A 101 22.47 18.32 -0.01
N LEU A 102 21.68 17.47 -0.61
CA LEU A 102 22.14 16.26 -1.29
C LEU A 102 22.48 16.49 -2.75
N GLU A 103 21.74 17.35 -3.44
CA GLU A 103 21.96 17.64 -4.86
C GLU A 103 23.35 18.26 -5.15
N PRO A 104 23.89 19.23 -4.33
CA PRO A 104 25.26 19.73 -4.50
C PRO A 104 26.34 18.65 -4.30
N LEU A 105 26.03 17.56 -3.59
CA LEU A 105 26.94 16.43 -3.38
C LEU A 105 26.86 15.38 -4.50
N GLY A 106 26.08 15.64 -5.55
CA GLY A 106 25.87 14.71 -6.66
C GLY A 106 24.95 13.53 -6.32
N ILE A 107 24.24 13.58 -5.17
CA ILE A 107 23.27 12.56 -4.79
C ILE A 107 21.94 12.91 -5.46
N ALA A 108 21.66 12.22 -6.56
CA ALA A 108 20.44 12.35 -7.33
C ALA A 108 19.44 11.20 -6.99
N ARG A 109 18.30 11.21 -7.67
CA ARG A 109 17.34 10.10 -7.62
C ARG A 109 17.98 8.80 -8.13
N LEU A 110 17.67 7.70 -7.46
CA LEU A 110 18.05 6.35 -7.91
C LEU A 110 17.17 5.85 -9.06
N VAL A 111 15.99 6.44 -9.22
CA VAL A 111 14.99 6.08 -10.22
C VAL A 111 14.82 7.25 -11.20
N PRO A 112 14.85 7.01 -12.52
CA PRO A 112 14.59 8.04 -13.53
C PRO A 112 13.22 8.70 -13.30
N GLY A 113 13.17 10.03 -13.46
CA GLY A 113 11.94 10.81 -13.34
C GLY A 113 12.23 12.30 -13.28
N ASP A 114 11.36 13.09 -13.90
CA ASP A 114 11.56 14.53 -14.07
C ASP A 114 11.07 15.38 -12.90
N PHE A 115 10.30 14.78 -11.98
CA PHE A 115 9.69 15.50 -10.85
C PHE A 115 9.56 14.61 -9.61
N ASP A 116 9.51 15.23 -8.44
CA ASP A 116 9.19 14.55 -7.18
C ASP A 116 7.68 14.39 -7.06
N PHE A 117 7.26 13.22 -6.58
CA PHE A 117 5.86 13.01 -6.24
C PHE A 117 5.51 13.76 -4.95
N ALA A 118 4.27 14.25 -4.91
CA ALA A 118 3.68 14.81 -3.71
C ALA A 118 3.08 13.68 -2.86
N ALA A 119 3.35 13.72 -1.56
CA ALA A 119 2.73 12.81 -0.62
C ALA A 119 1.24 13.09 -0.44
N GLY A 120 0.45 12.02 -0.38
CA GLY A 120 -0.96 12.05 -0.01
C GLY A 120 -1.18 12.23 1.50
N PRO A 121 -2.45 12.37 1.93
CA PRO A 121 -2.79 12.70 3.33
C PRO A 121 -2.66 11.52 4.32
N GLY A 122 -2.42 10.30 3.85
CA GLY A 122 -2.35 9.10 4.67
C GLY A 122 -3.47 8.10 4.44
N PRO A 123 -3.57 7.07 5.30
CA PRO A 123 -4.56 6.02 5.15
C PRO A 123 -5.98 6.57 5.18
N ARG A 124 -6.79 6.12 4.25
CA ARG A 124 -8.22 6.43 4.21
C ARG A 124 -9.01 5.34 3.53
N THR A 125 -10.26 5.24 3.90
CA THR A 125 -11.20 4.30 3.28
C THR A 125 -11.88 4.96 2.08
N LEU A 126 -11.77 4.33 0.90
CA LEU A 126 -12.51 4.74 -0.28
C LEU A 126 -13.85 3.99 -0.34
N MET A 127 -14.93 4.76 -0.52
CA MET A 127 -16.25 4.22 -0.79
C MET A 127 -16.37 3.94 -2.29
N LEU A 128 -16.66 2.70 -2.64
CA LEU A 128 -16.76 2.25 -4.02
C LEU A 128 -18.23 2.00 -4.38
N PRO A 129 -18.83 2.74 -5.36
CA PRO A 129 -20.22 2.56 -5.74
C PRO A 129 -20.54 1.13 -6.13
N GLY A 130 -21.47 0.48 -5.41
CA GLY A 130 -21.88 -0.90 -5.66
C GLY A 130 -20.92 -1.98 -5.15
N PHE A 131 -19.81 -1.62 -4.51
CA PHE A 131 -18.81 -2.55 -3.97
C PHE A 131 -18.48 -2.23 -2.52
N THR A 132 -17.87 -3.21 -1.85
CA THR A 132 -17.36 -3.01 -0.48
C THR A 132 -16.25 -1.97 -0.45
N SER A 133 -16.25 -1.12 0.57
CA SER A 133 -15.24 -0.10 0.78
C SER A 133 -13.84 -0.67 0.92
N VAL A 134 -12.84 0.07 0.46
CA VAL A 134 -11.45 -0.39 0.34
C VAL A 134 -10.47 0.56 1.00
N SER A 135 -9.42 0.01 1.60
CA SER A 135 -8.19 0.73 1.92
C SER A 135 -7.18 0.54 0.79
N PRO A 136 -6.85 1.58 0.04
CA PRO A 136 -5.81 1.52 -0.98
C PRO A 136 -4.41 1.59 -0.36
N MET A 137 -3.50 0.73 -0.83
CA MET A 137 -2.08 0.71 -0.50
C MET A 137 -1.26 0.62 -1.77
N ILE A 138 -0.37 1.57 -1.98
CA ILE A 138 0.49 1.59 -3.15
C ILE A 138 1.89 1.12 -2.74
N CYS A 139 2.30 -0.05 -3.25
CA CYS A 139 3.65 -0.62 -3.12
C CYS A 139 4.13 -0.68 -1.65
N TYR A 140 5.14 0.09 -1.35
CA TYR A 140 5.87 0.21 -0.09
C TYR A 140 4.97 0.51 1.13
N GLU A 141 3.80 1.12 0.94
CA GLU A 141 2.87 1.45 2.03
C GLU A 141 2.42 0.23 2.83
N ILE A 142 2.32 -0.94 2.19
CA ILE A 142 1.93 -2.19 2.86
C ILE A 142 2.96 -2.64 3.92
N ALA A 143 4.19 -2.10 3.91
CA ALA A 143 5.22 -2.43 4.88
C ALA A 143 4.95 -1.83 6.26
N PHE A 144 4.16 -0.75 6.35
CA PHE A 144 3.97 -0.01 7.59
C PHE A 144 2.78 -0.54 8.39
N PRO A 145 3.01 -1.14 9.58
CA PRO A 145 1.92 -1.51 10.47
C PRO A 145 1.16 -0.27 10.96
N GLN A 146 -0.14 -0.40 11.21
CA GLN A 146 -1.06 0.67 11.62
C GLN A 146 -1.34 1.77 10.56
N ALA A 147 -0.65 1.75 9.42
CA ALA A 147 -0.82 2.72 8.35
C ALA A 147 -1.57 2.16 7.14
N VAL A 148 -2.25 1.01 7.29
CA VAL A 148 -2.93 0.33 6.18
C VAL A 148 -4.46 0.38 6.25
N ALA A 149 -5.04 0.87 7.31
CA ALA A 149 -6.48 1.03 7.46
C ALA A 149 -6.81 2.32 8.20
N ASP A 150 -7.86 2.98 7.77
CA ASP A 150 -8.43 4.12 8.50
C ASP A 150 -9.20 3.59 9.72
N ARG A 151 -8.73 3.93 10.90
CA ARG A 151 -9.33 3.50 12.17
C ARG A 151 -10.68 4.17 12.45
N GLY A 152 -10.89 5.37 11.91
CA GLY A 152 -12.16 6.11 12.05
C GLY A 152 -13.24 5.60 11.11
N ASN A 153 -12.84 4.96 10.00
CA ASN A 153 -13.74 4.43 8.98
C ASN A 153 -13.17 3.12 8.43
N ARG A 154 -13.40 2.01 9.15
CA ARG A 154 -12.81 0.71 8.84
C ARG A 154 -13.23 0.22 7.46
N PRO A 155 -12.29 -0.09 6.55
CA PRO A 155 -12.59 -0.65 5.23
C PRO A 155 -13.04 -2.10 5.32
N GLY A 156 -13.65 -2.62 4.25
CA GLY A 156 -13.98 -4.03 4.14
C GLY A 156 -12.82 -4.90 3.64
N TRP A 157 -11.81 -4.31 2.98
CA TRP A 157 -10.63 -5.01 2.46
C TRP A 157 -9.50 -4.03 2.12
N ILE A 158 -8.32 -4.57 1.81
CA ILE A 158 -7.12 -3.81 1.44
C ILE A 158 -6.79 -4.12 -0.02
N ALA A 159 -6.66 -3.08 -0.86
CA ALA A 159 -6.12 -3.18 -2.21
C ALA A 159 -4.63 -2.82 -2.18
N ASN A 160 -3.75 -3.77 -2.49
CA ASN A 160 -2.32 -3.49 -2.59
C ASN A 160 -1.89 -3.58 -4.06
N VAL A 161 -1.71 -2.44 -4.71
CA VAL A 161 -1.13 -2.34 -6.04
C VAL A 161 0.36 -2.05 -5.90
N SER A 162 1.19 -2.77 -6.65
CA SER A 162 2.64 -2.65 -6.50
C SER A 162 3.35 -2.87 -7.82
N ASN A 163 4.55 -2.28 -7.95
CA ASN A 163 5.51 -2.62 -8.98
C ASN A 163 6.78 -3.17 -8.32
N ASP A 164 6.91 -4.49 -8.27
CA ASP A 164 8.00 -5.18 -7.60
C ASP A 164 9.26 -5.34 -8.48
N ALA A 165 9.29 -4.77 -9.70
CA ALA A 165 10.42 -4.91 -10.63
C ALA A 165 11.76 -4.39 -10.06
N TRP A 166 11.69 -3.50 -9.07
CA TRP A 166 12.85 -2.90 -8.41
C TRP A 166 13.61 -3.82 -7.45
N PHE A 167 12.98 -4.89 -6.96
CA PHE A 167 13.44 -5.66 -5.81
C PHE A 167 14.13 -6.98 -6.15
N GLY A 168 14.36 -7.27 -7.44
CA GLY A 168 14.94 -8.55 -7.87
C GLY A 168 14.14 -9.77 -7.41
N ALA A 169 14.78 -10.95 -7.32
CA ALA A 169 14.08 -12.20 -7.03
C ALA A 169 13.60 -12.34 -5.56
N TRP A 170 14.26 -11.66 -4.63
CA TRP A 170 13.99 -11.79 -3.19
C TRP A 170 12.89 -10.87 -2.67
N GLY A 171 12.69 -9.75 -3.33
CA GLY A 171 11.74 -8.74 -2.91
C GLY A 171 10.27 -9.17 -2.95
N PRO A 172 9.77 -9.73 -4.07
CA PRO A 172 8.36 -10.10 -4.18
C PRO A 172 7.85 -11.07 -3.12
N PRO A 173 8.58 -12.15 -2.73
CA PRO A 173 8.16 -13.01 -1.62
C PRO A 173 8.07 -12.29 -0.28
N GLN A 174 9.03 -11.40 0.03
CA GLN A 174 9.02 -10.60 1.26
C GLN A 174 7.86 -9.60 1.26
N HIS A 175 7.59 -8.97 0.13
CA HIS A 175 6.49 -8.01 -0.02
C HIS A 175 5.12 -8.70 0.10
N LEU A 176 4.96 -9.92 -0.45
CA LEU A 176 3.77 -10.74 -0.20
C LEU A 176 3.66 -11.12 1.29
N ALA A 177 4.76 -11.45 1.97
CA ALA A 177 4.74 -11.75 3.39
C ALA A 177 4.27 -10.55 4.22
N GLN A 178 4.67 -9.32 3.87
CA GLN A 178 4.15 -8.08 4.49
C GLN A 178 2.64 -7.92 4.27
N SER A 179 2.15 -8.16 3.05
CA SER A 179 0.71 -8.13 2.75
C SER A 179 -0.06 -9.15 3.61
N ARG A 180 0.49 -10.35 3.82
CA ARG A 180 -0.10 -11.37 4.70
C ARG A 180 -0.11 -10.94 6.18
N LEU A 181 0.96 -10.28 6.64
CA LEU A 181 1.02 -9.73 8.01
C LEU A 181 -0.05 -8.66 8.20
N ARG A 182 -0.21 -7.73 7.26
CA ARG A 182 -1.28 -6.71 7.33
C ARG A 182 -2.67 -7.34 7.35
N ALA A 183 -2.88 -8.38 6.54
CA ALA A 183 -4.16 -9.11 6.57
C ALA A 183 -4.46 -9.70 7.96
N ILE A 184 -3.46 -10.29 8.63
CA ILE A 184 -3.59 -10.86 9.99
C ILE A 184 -3.83 -9.76 11.03
N GLU A 185 -3.06 -8.68 10.97
CA GLU A 185 -3.12 -7.56 11.90
C GLU A 185 -4.47 -6.85 11.86
N GLU A 186 -4.94 -6.53 10.65
CA GLU A 186 -6.19 -5.81 10.46
C GLU A 186 -7.43 -6.72 10.39
N ARG A 187 -7.23 -8.06 10.27
CA ARG A 187 -8.32 -9.02 10.03
C ARG A 187 -9.12 -8.69 8.76
N LEU A 188 -8.45 -8.11 7.77
CA LEU A 188 -9.02 -7.75 6.48
C LEU A 188 -8.42 -8.61 5.37
N PRO A 189 -9.21 -9.01 4.35
CA PRO A 189 -8.64 -9.63 3.17
C PRO A 189 -7.81 -8.60 2.38
N VAL A 190 -6.77 -9.09 1.72
CA VAL A 190 -5.92 -8.30 0.83
C VAL A 190 -6.03 -8.85 -0.58
N ALA A 191 -6.33 -7.99 -1.55
CA ALA A 191 -6.11 -8.28 -2.96
C ALA A 191 -4.88 -7.49 -3.42
N ARG A 192 -3.89 -8.24 -3.94
CA ARG A 192 -2.62 -7.69 -4.40
C ARG A 192 -2.46 -7.91 -5.90
N ALA A 193 -2.13 -6.84 -6.64
CA ALA A 193 -1.81 -6.88 -8.06
C ALA A 193 -0.43 -6.31 -8.33
N THR A 194 0.40 -7.05 -9.08
CA THR A 194 1.76 -6.65 -9.48
C THR A 194 2.04 -7.07 -10.91
N PRO A 195 2.84 -6.32 -11.70
CA PRO A 195 3.15 -6.70 -13.08
C PRO A 195 4.14 -7.86 -13.17
N THR A 196 5.16 -7.91 -12.28
CA THR A 196 6.25 -8.91 -12.33
C THR A 196 6.42 -9.65 -11.00
N GLY A 197 5.82 -9.15 -9.92
CA GLY A 197 5.87 -9.75 -8.59
C GLY A 197 4.87 -10.88 -8.42
N ILE A 198 4.48 -11.14 -7.17
CA ILE A 198 3.48 -12.16 -6.83
C ILE A 198 2.13 -11.47 -6.62
N SER A 199 1.20 -11.66 -7.56
CA SER A 199 -0.19 -11.24 -7.38
C SER A 199 -0.94 -12.28 -6.54
N ALA A 200 -1.78 -11.84 -5.61
CA ALA A 200 -2.45 -12.77 -4.69
C ALA A 200 -3.74 -12.21 -4.10
N VAL A 201 -4.62 -13.12 -3.70
CA VAL A 201 -5.74 -12.85 -2.79
C VAL A 201 -5.48 -13.55 -1.47
N VAL A 202 -5.46 -12.80 -0.38
CA VAL A 202 -5.14 -13.25 0.98
C VAL A 202 -6.36 -13.03 1.86
N ASP A 203 -6.73 -13.99 2.70
CA ASP A 203 -7.82 -13.82 3.66
C ASP A 203 -7.35 -13.08 4.94
N GLY A 204 -8.29 -12.66 5.79
CA GLY A 204 -8.02 -11.97 7.05
C GLY A 204 -7.24 -12.79 8.10
N PHE A 205 -6.86 -14.03 7.78
CA PHE A 205 -5.96 -14.89 8.58
C PHE A 205 -4.58 -15.03 7.94
N GLY A 206 -4.29 -14.28 6.86
CA GLY A 206 -3.01 -14.32 6.15
C GLY A 206 -2.82 -15.54 5.26
N ARG A 207 -3.88 -16.31 4.96
CA ARG A 207 -3.81 -17.48 4.07
C ARG A 207 -3.95 -17.00 2.63
N VAL A 208 -3.01 -17.40 1.75
CA VAL A 208 -3.12 -17.16 0.31
C VAL A 208 -4.20 -18.07 -0.26
N ARG A 209 -5.24 -17.47 -0.83
CA ARG A 209 -6.39 -18.18 -1.42
C ARG A 209 -6.21 -18.43 -2.91
N SER A 210 -5.55 -17.49 -3.58
CA SER A 210 -5.19 -17.58 -5.00
C SER A 210 -3.94 -16.76 -5.23
N SER A 211 -3.09 -17.18 -6.15
CA SER A 211 -1.88 -16.42 -6.52
C SER A 211 -1.47 -16.69 -7.96
N LEU A 212 -0.75 -15.73 -8.55
CA LEU A 212 0.11 -15.88 -9.71
C LEU A 212 1.55 -15.79 -9.24
N ALA A 213 2.40 -16.69 -9.71
CA ALA A 213 3.80 -16.71 -9.33
C ALA A 213 4.56 -15.49 -9.89
N GLN A 214 5.74 -15.23 -9.34
CA GLN A 214 6.60 -14.17 -9.86
C GLN A 214 6.95 -14.42 -11.32
N GLY A 215 6.76 -13.41 -12.17
CA GLY A 215 7.00 -13.46 -13.60
C GLY A 215 5.92 -14.20 -14.40
N GLU A 216 4.90 -14.74 -13.77
CA GLU A 216 3.78 -15.38 -14.43
C GLU A 216 2.79 -14.34 -14.98
N ILE A 217 2.41 -14.49 -16.26
CA ILE A 217 1.39 -13.65 -16.89
C ILE A 217 0.03 -14.32 -16.77
N GLY A 218 -0.94 -13.61 -16.18
CA GLY A 218 -2.27 -14.17 -16.00
C GLY A 218 -3.23 -13.23 -15.29
N THR A 219 -4.42 -13.75 -15.00
CA THR A 219 -5.47 -13.05 -14.25
C THR A 219 -6.04 -13.96 -13.18
N ILE A 220 -6.18 -13.46 -11.97
CA ILE A 220 -6.87 -14.15 -10.88
C ILE A 220 -8.33 -13.72 -10.90
N VAL A 221 -9.24 -14.68 -11.14
CA VAL A 221 -10.69 -14.47 -11.04
C VAL A 221 -11.20 -15.22 -9.82
N THR A 222 -11.62 -14.49 -8.78
CA THR A 222 -12.06 -15.08 -7.52
C THR A 222 -13.00 -14.16 -6.76
N SER A 223 -13.68 -14.70 -5.76
CA SER A 223 -14.42 -13.87 -4.80
C SER A 223 -13.49 -13.40 -3.70
N LEU A 224 -13.61 -12.13 -3.31
CA LEU A 224 -12.88 -11.59 -2.18
C LEU A 224 -13.38 -12.25 -0.88
N PRO A 225 -12.51 -12.80 -0.03
CA PRO A 225 -12.89 -13.33 1.28
C PRO A 225 -13.57 -12.25 2.15
N PRO A 226 -14.51 -12.60 3.03
CA PRO A 226 -15.13 -11.62 3.92
C PRO A 226 -14.13 -11.11 4.98
N PRO A 227 -14.26 -9.84 5.43
CA PRO A 227 -13.52 -9.32 6.56
C PRO A 227 -13.86 -10.10 7.83
N GLN A 228 -12.91 -10.19 8.74
CA GLN A 228 -13.08 -10.81 10.05
C GLN A 228 -13.33 -9.74 11.13
N PRO A 229 -13.85 -10.10 12.31
CA PRO A 229 -13.88 -9.19 13.45
C PRO A 229 -12.49 -8.63 13.74
N GLU A 230 -12.43 -7.39 14.20
CA GLU A 230 -11.17 -6.69 14.49
C GLU A 230 -10.28 -7.48 15.44
N SER A 231 -8.99 -7.51 15.14
CA SER A 231 -7.96 -8.05 16.02
C SER A 231 -7.68 -7.09 17.19
N LEU A 232 -6.97 -7.57 18.20
CA LEU A 232 -6.43 -6.69 19.24
C LEU A 232 -5.44 -5.66 18.65
N PHE A 233 -4.67 -6.07 17.64
CA PHE A 233 -3.75 -5.17 16.95
C PHE A 233 -4.49 -4.05 16.19
N ALA A 234 -5.56 -4.38 15.46
CA ALA A 234 -6.38 -3.37 14.78
C ALA A 234 -6.95 -2.33 15.74
N ARG A 235 -7.29 -2.75 16.99
CA ARG A 235 -7.83 -1.85 18.02
C ARG A 235 -6.76 -1.06 18.75
N LEU A 236 -5.71 -1.72 19.19
CA LEU A 236 -4.70 -1.17 20.12
C LEU A 236 -3.40 -0.77 19.42
N GLY A 237 -3.14 -1.30 18.22
CA GLY A 237 -1.91 -1.05 17.48
C GLY A 237 -0.66 -1.48 18.24
N LEU A 238 0.36 -0.65 18.22
CA LEU A 238 1.64 -0.87 18.89
C LEU A 238 1.65 -0.41 20.36
N TYR A 239 0.57 0.20 20.88
CA TYR A 239 0.53 0.67 22.26
C TYR A 239 0.88 -0.41 23.29
N PRO A 240 0.34 -1.65 23.22
CA PRO A 240 0.70 -2.70 24.18
C PRO A 240 2.19 -3.05 24.14
N VAL A 241 2.81 -3.04 22.97
CA VAL A 241 4.25 -3.32 22.81
C VAL A 241 5.08 -2.18 23.41
N ALA A 242 4.70 -0.92 23.17
CA ALA A 242 5.36 0.25 23.73
C ALA A 242 5.28 0.25 25.28
N VAL A 243 4.10 -0.05 25.83
CA VAL A 243 3.92 -0.17 27.29
C VAL A 243 4.79 -1.28 27.86
N LEU A 244 4.79 -2.47 27.24
CA LEU A 244 5.65 -3.58 27.70
C LEU A 244 7.14 -3.22 27.64
N ALA A 245 7.59 -2.58 26.56
CA ALA A 245 8.98 -2.13 26.43
C ALA A 245 9.36 -1.14 27.54
N LEU A 246 8.47 -0.19 27.86
CA LEU A 246 8.67 0.76 28.95
C LEU A 246 8.76 0.07 30.32
N LEU A 247 7.87 -0.88 30.60
CA LEU A 247 7.88 -1.64 31.85
C LEU A 247 9.16 -2.47 31.98
N LEU A 248 9.63 -3.10 30.92
CA LEU A 248 10.87 -3.86 30.93
C LEU A 248 12.09 -2.94 31.13
N ALA A 249 12.12 -1.77 30.49
CA ALA A 249 13.16 -0.78 30.69
C ALA A 249 13.20 -0.28 32.16
N LEU A 250 12.03 0.02 32.73
CA LEU A 250 11.92 0.43 34.14
C LEU A 250 12.38 -0.70 35.10
N ALA A 251 11.94 -1.93 34.86
CA ALA A 251 12.38 -3.06 35.65
C ALA A 251 13.89 -3.27 35.58
N GLY A 252 14.48 -3.19 34.40
CA GLY A 252 15.93 -3.27 34.21
C GLY A 252 16.69 -2.16 34.96
N TRP A 253 16.18 -0.93 34.88
CA TRP A 253 16.76 0.21 35.61
C TRP A 253 16.70 0.02 37.13
N LEU A 254 15.57 -0.45 37.67
CA LEU A 254 15.43 -0.75 39.09
C LEU A 254 16.38 -1.87 39.56
N VAL A 255 16.53 -2.93 38.76
CA VAL A 255 17.48 -4.03 39.07
C VAL A 255 18.91 -3.48 39.06
N GLU A 256 19.29 -2.62 38.13
CA GLU A 256 20.65 -2.05 38.11
C GLU A 256 20.95 -1.16 39.31
N GLN A 257 19.97 -0.38 39.79
CA GLN A 257 20.13 0.41 41.01
C GLN A 257 20.35 -0.43 42.28
N HIS A 258 19.84 -1.66 42.32
CA HIS A 258 19.96 -2.56 43.44
C HIS A 258 21.10 -3.58 43.27
N ARG A 259 21.89 -3.52 42.21
CA ARG A 259 23.06 -4.38 42.05
C ARG A 259 24.13 -4.08 43.12
N PRO A 260 24.61 -5.10 43.84
CA PRO A 260 25.73 -4.92 44.74
C PRO A 260 26.99 -4.48 43.93
N PRO A 261 27.86 -3.66 44.51
CA PRO A 261 29.08 -3.27 43.85
C PRO A 261 29.91 -4.49 43.45
N PRO A 262 30.60 -4.47 42.31
CA PRO A 262 31.43 -5.59 41.90
C PRO A 262 32.52 -5.87 42.95
N PRO A 263 32.90 -7.14 43.22
CA PRO A 263 33.93 -7.47 44.16
C PRO A 263 35.26 -6.79 43.75
N PRO A 264 36.09 -6.38 44.72
CA PRO A 264 37.37 -5.73 44.44
C PRO A 264 38.23 -6.62 43.54
N ARG A 265 38.79 -6.07 42.49
CA ARG A 265 39.70 -6.79 41.61
C ARG A 265 40.94 -7.19 42.44
N THR A 266 41.10 -8.47 42.75
CA THR A 266 42.35 -8.99 43.32
C THR A 266 43.44 -8.85 42.26
N MET A 267 44.39 -7.92 42.48
CA MET A 267 45.62 -7.89 41.67
C MET A 267 46.38 -9.19 41.94
N ARG A 268 46.44 -10.05 40.94
CA ARG A 268 47.43 -11.14 40.96
C ARG A 268 48.81 -10.51 40.79
N THR A 269 49.56 -10.44 41.90
CA THR A 269 50.99 -10.12 41.83
C THR A 269 51.71 -11.24 41.07
N ILE A 270 52.20 -10.96 39.90
CA ILE A 270 53.09 -11.87 39.16
C ILE A 270 54.45 -11.65 39.78
N THR A 271 54.88 -12.56 40.69
CA THR A 271 56.27 -12.67 41.14
C THR A 271 57.09 -13.33 40.02
N ALA A 272 58.10 -12.60 39.51
CA ALA A 272 59.08 -13.05 38.51
C ALA A 272 60.05 -14.06 39.17
#